data_a24e01a9b34709f40c2dc0febc59e7e0
#
_entry.id   a24e01a9b34709f40c2dc0febc59e7e0
#
_cell.length_a   1.000
_cell.length_b   1.000
_cell.length_c   1.000
_cell.angle_alpha   90.00
_cell.angle_beta   90.00
_cell.angle_gamma   90.00
#
_symmetry.space_group_name_H-M   'P 1'
#
loop_
_entity.id
_entity.type
_entity.pdbx_description
1 polymer ?
#
loop_
_entity_poly.entity_id
_entity_poly.type
_entity_poly.pdbx_seq_one_letter_code
_entity_poly.pdbx_strand_id
1 'polypeptide(L)'
;MGLIDTHTHLDGFARAGTLPGVLTRAREAGVEAMIAIGTAPDDWTLNQGFARENPGFVHYTVGLHPCEVTAEWESAQAQVAGFWSGEPKPVALGEIGLDRFHLPKEPAEAEVVFARQRAAFTAGLALATKLGCPVVIHSRGAFAECVQMIDASGVDWAKIVFHCFAEGEAEAKVLMGRGGLASFTGILTYKNAPNVRAAAKVQGLARLMVETDAPYLTPMPHRGKPNEPAFVRNTAEFAAKEVFGVGYDELAAVTTANARQFFGL
;
A
#
# COMPACT_ATOMS: atom_id res chain seq x y z
N MET A 1 6.74 -11.12 -18.92
CA MET A 1 7.23 -10.79 -17.58
C MET A 1 6.05 -10.51 -16.68
N GLY A 2 6.10 -10.98 -15.44
CA GLY A 2 5.00 -10.81 -14.50
C GLY A 2 5.01 -9.44 -13.82
N LEU A 3 3.89 -9.09 -13.18
CA LEU A 3 3.72 -7.89 -12.36
C LEU A 3 3.61 -8.29 -10.88
N ILE A 4 4.01 -7.40 -9.99
CA ILE A 4 3.67 -7.49 -8.57
C ILE A 4 2.62 -6.42 -8.26
N ASP A 5 1.47 -6.85 -7.72
CA ASP A 5 0.49 -5.95 -7.11
C ASP A 5 0.94 -5.63 -5.69
N THR A 6 1.47 -4.43 -5.47
CA THR A 6 2.10 -4.08 -4.19
C THR A 6 1.12 -3.72 -3.08
N HIS A 7 -0.21 -3.67 -3.35
CA HIS A 7 -1.22 -3.35 -2.35
C HIS A 7 -2.62 -3.82 -2.77
N THR A 8 -3.16 -4.80 -2.04
CA THR A 8 -4.52 -5.32 -2.26
C THR A 8 -5.13 -5.84 -0.96
N HIS A 9 -6.47 -5.71 -0.80
CA HIS A 9 -7.21 -6.23 0.36
C HIS A 9 -7.91 -7.53 -0.02
N LEU A 10 -7.36 -8.66 0.40
CA LEU A 10 -7.86 -9.99 0.04
C LEU A 10 -8.96 -10.52 0.97
N ASP A 11 -9.05 -10.01 2.20
CA ASP A 11 -9.99 -10.44 3.22
C ASP A 11 -11.45 -10.30 2.78
N GLY A 12 -11.80 -9.21 2.10
CA GLY A 12 -13.13 -8.99 1.55
C GLY A 12 -13.53 -10.05 0.51
N PHE A 13 -12.61 -10.45 -0.38
CA PHE A 13 -12.83 -11.50 -1.35
C PHE A 13 -12.96 -12.88 -0.69
N ALA A 14 -12.19 -13.13 0.37
CA ALA A 14 -12.29 -14.37 1.14
C ALA A 14 -13.62 -14.48 1.88
N ARG A 15 -14.04 -13.42 2.57
CA ARG A 15 -15.35 -13.36 3.26
C ARG A 15 -16.52 -13.54 2.28
N ALA A 16 -16.38 -13.07 1.04
CA ALA A 16 -17.37 -13.26 -0.03
C ALA A 16 -17.27 -14.64 -0.72
N GLY A 17 -16.30 -15.49 -0.37
CA GLY A 17 -16.09 -16.80 -1.00
C GLY A 17 -15.56 -16.74 -2.44
N THR A 18 -15.05 -15.58 -2.88
CA THR A 18 -14.62 -15.36 -4.28
C THR A 18 -13.09 -15.39 -4.47
N LEU A 19 -12.32 -15.43 -3.39
CA LEU A 19 -10.86 -15.37 -3.43
C LEU A 19 -10.19 -16.37 -4.38
N PRO A 20 -10.57 -17.66 -4.45
CA PRO A 20 -9.93 -18.59 -5.39
C PRO A 20 -10.02 -18.15 -6.85
N GLY A 21 -11.19 -17.65 -7.26
CA GLY A 21 -11.39 -17.12 -8.62
C GLY A 21 -10.59 -15.83 -8.86
N VAL A 22 -10.48 -14.96 -7.87
CA VAL A 22 -9.67 -13.73 -7.95
C VAL A 22 -8.19 -14.07 -8.14
N LEU A 23 -7.64 -15.01 -7.36
CA LEU A 23 -6.24 -15.46 -7.49
C LEU A 23 -5.97 -16.11 -8.85
N THR A 24 -6.93 -16.87 -9.39
CA THR A 24 -6.83 -17.48 -10.72
C THR A 24 -6.73 -16.41 -11.80
N ARG A 25 -7.66 -15.44 -11.81
CA ARG A 25 -7.65 -14.34 -12.79
C ARG A 25 -6.40 -13.46 -12.67
N ALA A 26 -5.89 -13.25 -11.46
CA ALA A 26 -4.64 -12.53 -11.28
C ALA A 26 -3.46 -13.23 -11.98
N ARG A 27 -3.33 -14.55 -11.81
CA ARG A 27 -2.31 -15.35 -12.51
C ARG A 27 -2.47 -15.30 -14.03
N GLU A 28 -3.70 -15.45 -14.52
CA GLU A 28 -4.01 -15.35 -15.96
C GLU A 28 -3.68 -13.98 -16.54
N ALA A 29 -3.82 -12.91 -15.76
CA ALA A 29 -3.45 -11.55 -16.14
C ALA A 29 -1.92 -11.29 -16.10
N GLY A 30 -1.12 -12.26 -15.62
CA GLY A 30 0.33 -12.15 -15.53
C GLY A 30 0.82 -11.52 -14.21
N VAL A 31 -0.01 -11.49 -13.16
CA VAL A 31 0.46 -11.17 -11.80
C VAL A 31 1.30 -12.35 -11.30
N GLU A 32 2.54 -12.08 -10.91
CA GLU A 32 3.46 -13.11 -10.39
C GLU A 32 3.52 -13.13 -8.85
N ALA A 33 3.16 -12.02 -8.21
CA ALA A 33 2.99 -11.94 -6.77
C ALA A 33 2.07 -10.77 -6.40
N MET A 34 1.51 -10.80 -5.19
CA MET A 34 0.73 -9.71 -4.62
C MET A 34 0.97 -9.59 -3.12
N ILE A 35 0.71 -8.39 -2.58
CA ILE A 35 0.85 -8.12 -1.15
C ILE A 35 -0.54 -7.86 -0.56
N ALA A 36 -1.02 -8.80 0.26
CA ALA A 36 -2.24 -8.67 1.04
C ALA A 36 -2.01 -7.75 2.24
N ILE A 37 -2.76 -6.67 2.32
CA ILE A 37 -2.54 -5.60 3.29
C ILE A 37 -3.31 -5.85 4.57
N GLY A 38 -2.58 -5.83 5.70
CA GLY A 38 -3.17 -5.90 7.02
C GLY A 38 -3.60 -4.52 7.50
N THR A 39 -4.86 -4.41 7.96
CA THR A 39 -5.45 -3.16 8.44
C THR A 39 -5.89 -3.23 9.89
N ALA A 40 -6.25 -4.43 10.37
CA ALA A 40 -6.74 -4.67 11.72
C ALA A 40 -6.49 -6.13 12.17
N PRO A 41 -6.57 -6.44 13.48
CA PRO A 41 -6.27 -7.78 14.00
C PRO A 41 -7.03 -8.93 13.34
N ASP A 42 -8.25 -8.70 12.89
CA ASP A 42 -9.11 -9.73 12.28
C ASP A 42 -8.74 -10.08 10.83
N ASP A 43 -7.98 -9.24 10.12
CA ASP A 43 -7.43 -9.55 8.80
C ASP A 43 -5.98 -10.07 8.83
N TRP A 44 -5.17 -9.74 9.84
CA TRP A 44 -3.75 -10.12 9.92
C TRP A 44 -3.55 -11.64 9.85
N THR A 45 -4.33 -12.39 10.64
CA THR A 45 -4.27 -13.87 10.67
C THR A 45 -4.77 -14.46 9.35
N LEU A 46 -5.81 -13.87 8.74
CA LEU A 46 -6.30 -14.29 7.42
C LEU A 46 -5.23 -14.11 6.36
N ASN A 47 -4.60 -12.94 6.31
CA ASN A 47 -3.55 -12.62 5.33
C ASN A 47 -2.32 -13.53 5.50
N GLN A 48 -1.91 -13.84 6.74
CA GLN A 48 -0.88 -14.84 6.98
C GLN A 48 -1.29 -16.23 6.46
N GLY A 49 -2.57 -16.61 6.63
CA GLY A 49 -3.14 -17.83 6.08
C GLY A 49 -3.04 -17.88 4.56
N PHE A 50 -3.45 -16.79 3.87
CA PHE A 50 -3.37 -16.70 2.41
C PHE A 50 -1.92 -16.81 1.91
N ALA A 51 -0.98 -16.18 2.60
CA ALA A 51 0.44 -16.29 2.25
C ALA A 51 0.98 -17.69 2.44
N ARG A 52 0.54 -18.41 3.49
CA ARG A 52 0.92 -19.83 3.73
C ARG A 52 0.35 -20.77 2.68
N GLU A 53 -0.89 -20.54 2.24
CA GLU A 53 -1.58 -21.36 1.24
C GLU A 53 -1.11 -21.08 -0.19
N ASN A 54 -0.52 -19.91 -0.44
CA ASN A 54 -0.05 -19.46 -1.76
C ASN A 54 1.41 -18.98 -1.70
N PRO A 55 2.38 -19.83 -1.33
CA PRO A 55 3.76 -19.44 -1.12
C PRO A 55 4.39 -18.87 -2.39
N GLY A 56 5.08 -17.71 -2.24
CA GLY A 56 5.71 -16.99 -3.35
C GLY A 56 4.74 -16.21 -4.24
N PHE A 57 3.42 -16.40 -4.09
CA PHE A 57 2.41 -15.65 -4.84
C PHE A 57 1.67 -14.63 -4.00
N VAL A 58 1.32 -14.97 -2.76
CA VAL A 58 0.74 -14.02 -1.81
C VAL A 58 1.75 -13.76 -0.70
N HIS A 59 2.09 -12.50 -0.52
CA HIS A 59 2.81 -11.97 0.63
C HIS A 59 1.84 -11.12 1.45
N TYR A 60 2.22 -10.71 2.66
CA TYR A 60 1.30 -9.93 3.49
C TYR A 60 2.03 -8.92 4.36
N THR A 61 1.28 -7.93 4.83
CA THR A 61 1.70 -6.95 5.81
C THR A 61 0.88 -7.06 7.09
N VAL A 62 1.34 -6.45 8.16
CA VAL A 62 0.62 -6.31 9.43
C VAL A 62 0.76 -4.88 9.91
N GLY A 63 -0.36 -4.21 10.12
CA GLY A 63 -0.41 -2.83 10.60
C GLY A 63 -1.81 -2.45 11.07
N LEU A 64 -1.92 -1.38 11.82
CA LEU A 64 -3.18 -0.83 12.27
C LEU A 64 -3.51 0.42 11.45
N HIS A 65 -4.43 0.25 10.50
CA HIS A 65 -4.88 1.33 9.61
C HIS A 65 -5.51 2.48 10.42
N PRO A 66 -5.29 3.75 10.07
CA PRO A 66 -5.82 4.89 10.82
C PRO A 66 -7.33 4.86 11.05
N CYS A 67 -8.13 4.31 10.12
CA CYS A 67 -9.57 4.18 10.30
C CYS A 67 -9.98 3.06 11.28
N GLU A 68 -9.06 2.14 11.61
CA GLU A 68 -9.27 1.03 12.55
C GLU A 68 -8.70 1.32 13.95
N VAL A 69 -8.20 2.54 14.19
CA VAL A 69 -7.66 2.96 15.49
C VAL A 69 -8.79 3.28 16.45
N THR A 70 -9.19 2.30 17.27
CA THR A 70 -10.20 2.44 18.31
C THR A 70 -9.63 3.00 19.62
N ALA A 71 -10.42 3.03 20.70
CA ALA A 71 -9.95 3.39 22.03
C ALA A 71 -8.96 2.36 22.60
N GLU A 72 -9.04 1.11 22.15
CA GLU A 72 -8.22 -0.03 22.60
C GLU A 72 -7.05 -0.33 21.66
N TRP A 73 -6.63 0.62 20.85
CA TRP A 73 -5.61 0.45 19.82
C TRP A 73 -4.27 -0.10 20.35
N GLU A 74 -3.88 0.21 21.59
CA GLU A 74 -2.64 -0.30 22.17
C GLU A 74 -2.64 -1.83 22.28
N SER A 75 -3.80 -2.43 22.57
CA SER A 75 -3.95 -3.89 22.63
C SER A 75 -3.75 -4.53 21.24
N ALA A 76 -4.27 -3.90 20.20
CA ALA A 76 -4.03 -4.34 18.81
C ALA A 76 -2.55 -4.16 18.43
N GLN A 77 -1.99 -2.98 18.69
CA GLN A 77 -0.59 -2.67 18.38
C GLN A 77 0.40 -3.63 19.05
N ALA A 78 0.13 -4.07 20.29
CA ALA A 78 0.98 -5.01 21.00
C ALA A 78 1.09 -6.40 20.33
N GLN A 79 0.11 -6.79 19.50
CA GLN A 79 0.10 -8.08 18.79
C GLN A 79 0.97 -8.06 17.54
N VAL A 80 1.20 -6.88 16.92
CA VAL A 80 1.86 -6.72 15.62
C VAL A 80 3.22 -7.42 15.58
N ALA A 81 4.08 -7.20 16.59
CA ALA A 81 5.42 -7.76 16.62
C ALA A 81 5.45 -9.30 16.64
N GLY A 82 4.40 -9.95 17.14
CA GLY A 82 4.29 -11.41 17.20
C GLY A 82 4.34 -12.07 15.82
N PHE A 83 3.85 -11.41 14.79
CA PHE A 83 3.86 -11.93 13.42
C PHE A 83 5.26 -12.10 12.84
N TRP A 84 6.26 -11.33 13.30
CA TRP A 84 7.66 -11.51 12.89
C TRP A 84 8.34 -12.74 13.50
N SER A 85 7.70 -13.36 14.50
CA SER A 85 8.16 -14.63 15.10
C SER A 85 7.53 -15.86 14.47
N GLY A 86 6.49 -15.68 13.63
CA GLY A 86 5.78 -16.75 12.92
C GLY A 86 6.30 -16.97 11.50
N GLU A 87 5.74 -17.99 10.81
CA GLU A 87 5.99 -18.25 9.39
C GLU A 87 4.65 -18.39 8.62
N PRO A 88 4.56 -17.85 7.40
CA PRO A 88 5.49 -16.89 6.80
C PRO A 88 5.53 -15.56 7.58
N LYS A 89 6.66 -14.84 7.50
CA LYS A 89 6.77 -13.50 8.09
C LYS A 89 6.11 -12.43 7.23
N PRO A 90 5.62 -11.33 7.81
CA PRO A 90 5.20 -10.16 7.04
C PRO A 90 6.37 -9.57 6.25
N VAL A 91 6.11 -9.06 5.05
CA VAL A 91 7.13 -8.39 4.22
C VAL A 91 7.29 -6.91 4.56
N ALA A 92 6.31 -6.32 5.27
CA ALA A 92 6.36 -4.93 5.73
C ALA A 92 5.46 -4.73 6.95
N LEU A 93 5.72 -3.67 7.71
CA LEU A 93 4.79 -3.13 8.69
C LEU A 93 3.86 -2.17 7.96
N GLY A 94 2.58 -2.41 8.04
CA GLY A 94 1.56 -1.60 7.35
C GLY A 94 0.28 -2.41 7.13
N GLU A 95 -0.76 -1.70 6.90
CA GLU A 95 -0.86 -0.29 6.59
C GLU A 95 -0.97 0.54 7.88
N ILE A 96 -0.17 1.61 8.01
CA ILE A 96 -0.22 2.55 9.13
C ILE A 96 -0.17 3.99 8.59
N GLY A 97 -0.61 4.96 9.37
CA GLY A 97 -0.55 6.35 8.94
C GLY A 97 -1.67 7.24 9.49
N LEU A 98 -2.11 8.20 8.68
CA LEU A 98 -3.09 9.20 9.07
C LEU A 98 -4.18 9.38 8.00
N ASP A 99 -5.43 9.51 8.44
CA ASP A 99 -6.58 9.79 7.59
C ASP A 99 -7.44 10.92 8.20
N ARG A 100 -7.49 12.06 7.50
CA ARG A 100 -8.37 13.18 7.87
C ARG A 100 -9.72 13.13 7.15
N PHE A 101 -9.85 12.32 6.11
CA PHE A 101 -11.05 12.29 5.29
C PHE A 101 -12.20 11.54 5.98
N HIS A 102 -11.88 10.47 6.72
CA HIS A 102 -12.87 9.65 7.43
C HIS A 102 -13.07 10.04 8.89
N LEU A 103 -12.54 11.19 9.33
CA LEU A 103 -12.79 11.68 10.68
C LEU A 103 -14.27 11.98 10.92
N PRO A 104 -14.75 11.87 12.16
CA PRO A 104 -16.06 12.32 12.57
C PRO A 104 -16.33 13.77 12.15
N LYS A 105 -17.59 14.10 11.90
CA LYS A 105 -17.97 15.47 11.51
C LYS A 105 -17.93 16.46 12.68
N GLU A 106 -18.13 15.95 13.90
CA GLU A 106 -18.07 16.76 15.11
C GLU A 106 -16.62 17.10 15.44
N PRO A 107 -16.20 18.40 15.49
CA PRO A 107 -14.79 18.77 15.63
C PRO A 107 -14.11 18.23 16.88
N ALA A 108 -14.81 18.18 18.03
CA ALA A 108 -14.23 17.67 19.26
C ALA A 108 -13.96 16.15 19.17
N GLU A 109 -14.85 15.39 18.57
CA GLU A 109 -14.69 13.96 18.33
C GLU A 109 -13.58 13.71 17.29
N ALA A 110 -13.57 14.49 16.20
CA ALA A 110 -12.54 14.40 15.17
C ALA A 110 -11.13 14.58 15.76
N GLU A 111 -10.93 15.55 16.66
CA GLU A 111 -9.63 15.78 17.31
C GLU A 111 -9.22 14.59 18.19
N VAL A 112 -10.14 14.00 18.94
CA VAL A 112 -9.88 12.81 19.77
C VAL A 112 -9.48 11.62 18.90
N VAL A 113 -10.22 11.34 17.81
CA VAL A 113 -9.90 10.25 16.88
C VAL A 113 -8.55 10.51 16.22
N PHE A 114 -8.30 11.72 15.73
CA PHE A 114 -7.05 12.05 15.07
C PHE A 114 -5.84 12.00 16.01
N ALA A 115 -6.01 12.39 17.28
CA ALA A 115 -4.97 12.23 18.30
C ALA A 115 -4.61 10.75 18.52
N ARG A 116 -5.61 9.85 18.50
CA ARG A 116 -5.38 8.40 18.56
C ARG A 116 -4.63 7.89 17.33
N GLN A 117 -5.02 8.32 16.13
CA GLN A 117 -4.29 7.96 14.90
C GLN A 117 -2.81 8.35 15.01
N ARG A 118 -2.50 9.57 15.46
CA ARG A 118 -1.12 10.03 15.68
C ARG A 118 -0.37 9.17 16.69
N ALA A 119 -1.00 8.79 17.79
CA ALA A 119 -0.38 7.94 18.80
C ALA A 119 -0.08 6.53 18.26
N ALA A 120 -1.04 5.90 17.57
CA ALA A 120 -0.87 4.60 16.93
C ALA A 120 0.19 4.64 15.84
N PHE A 121 0.20 5.68 15.01
CA PHE A 121 1.21 5.86 13.96
C PHE A 121 2.61 6.02 14.57
N THR A 122 2.78 6.82 15.64
CA THR A 122 4.05 6.94 16.36
C THR A 122 4.53 5.59 16.89
N ALA A 123 3.65 4.79 17.48
CA ALA A 123 3.98 3.46 17.99
C ALA A 123 4.36 2.50 16.85
N GLY A 124 3.64 2.56 15.72
CA GLY A 124 3.96 1.78 14.51
C GLY A 124 5.34 2.12 13.95
N LEU A 125 5.68 3.41 13.81
CA LEU A 125 7.00 3.86 13.35
C LEU A 125 8.12 3.43 14.30
N ALA A 126 7.92 3.52 15.60
CA ALA A 126 8.89 3.05 16.60
C ALA A 126 9.12 1.53 16.48
N LEU A 127 8.04 0.75 16.25
CA LEU A 127 8.16 -0.68 16.01
C LEU A 127 8.89 -0.98 14.70
N ALA A 128 8.59 -0.26 13.62
CA ALA A 128 9.26 -0.42 12.34
C ALA A 128 10.77 -0.17 12.44
N THR A 129 11.16 0.87 13.18
CA THR A 129 12.58 1.16 13.48
C THR A 129 13.25 -0.03 14.18
N LYS A 130 12.59 -0.59 15.19
CA LYS A 130 13.09 -1.74 15.95
C LYS A 130 13.20 -3.01 15.10
N LEU A 131 12.21 -3.26 14.22
CA LEU A 131 12.18 -4.43 13.35
C LEU A 131 13.09 -4.27 12.12
N GLY A 132 13.42 -3.03 11.75
CA GLY A 132 14.20 -2.73 10.56
C GLY A 132 13.51 -3.14 9.26
N CYS A 133 12.18 -3.20 9.22
CA CYS A 133 11.39 -3.65 8.09
C CYS A 133 10.90 -2.49 7.20
N PRO A 134 10.46 -2.77 5.95
CA PRO A 134 9.73 -1.81 5.13
C PRO A 134 8.42 -1.38 5.81
N VAL A 135 7.93 -0.18 5.44
CA VAL A 135 6.69 0.40 5.99
C VAL A 135 5.79 0.89 4.86
N VAL A 136 4.54 0.48 4.88
CA VAL A 136 3.48 0.94 3.98
C VAL A 136 2.66 2.01 4.68
N ILE A 137 2.67 3.22 4.12
CA ILE A 137 2.03 4.41 4.70
C ILE A 137 0.73 4.73 4.00
N HIS A 138 -0.34 4.81 4.79
CA HIS A 138 -1.59 5.47 4.43
C HIS A 138 -1.50 6.97 4.71
N SER A 139 -1.89 7.79 3.73
CA SER A 139 -1.94 9.23 3.92
C SER A 139 -3.10 9.83 3.14
N ARG A 140 -4.13 10.29 3.84
CA ARG A 140 -5.26 10.93 3.19
C ARG A 140 -5.59 12.27 3.85
N GLY A 141 -5.28 13.36 3.14
CA GLY A 141 -5.41 14.72 3.66
C GLY A 141 -4.44 15.04 4.82
N ALA A 142 -3.35 14.28 4.96
CA ALA A 142 -2.41 14.36 6.08
C ALA A 142 -0.94 14.20 5.67
N PHE A 143 -0.60 14.38 4.39
CA PHE A 143 0.73 14.10 3.85
C PHE A 143 1.85 14.82 4.63
N ALA A 144 1.74 16.14 4.81
CA ALA A 144 2.77 16.91 5.50
C ALA A 144 2.99 16.44 6.94
N GLU A 145 1.92 16.04 7.63
CA GLU A 145 1.98 15.54 9.01
C GLU A 145 2.59 14.14 9.07
N CYS A 146 2.24 13.25 8.13
CA CYS A 146 2.91 11.95 8.00
C CYS A 146 4.42 12.14 7.80
N VAL A 147 4.83 13.03 6.90
CA VAL A 147 6.25 13.34 6.65
C VAL A 147 6.95 13.83 7.92
N GLN A 148 6.35 14.78 8.66
CA GLN A 148 6.93 15.28 9.92
C GLN A 148 7.10 14.17 10.96
N MET A 149 6.11 13.29 11.10
CA MET A 149 6.17 12.19 12.07
C MET A 149 7.22 11.15 11.67
N ILE A 150 7.36 10.85 10.38
CA ILE A 150 8.40 9.94 9.88
C ILE A 150 9.80 10.55 10.10
N ASP A 151 10.00 11.85 9.77
CA ASP A 151 11.25 12.57 10.03
C ASP A 151 11.67 12.51 11.52
N ALA A 152 10.69 12.58 12.43
CA ALA A 152 10.94 12.54 13.87
C ALA A 152 11.16 11.12 14.43
N SER A 153 10.79 10.07 13.68
CA SER A 153 10.77 8.68 14.18
C SER A 153 12.12 7.97 14.11
N GLY A 154 13.03 8.45 13.25
CA GLY A 154 14.30 7.78 12.95
C GLY A 154 14.19 6.56 12.04
N VAL A 155 13.02 6.28 11.45
CA VAL A 155 12.87 5.24 10.40
C VAL A 155 13.68 5.65 9.16
N ASP A 156 14.37 4.70 8.59
CA ASP A 156 15.06 4.90 7.31
C ASP A 156 14.06 5.16 6.19
N TRP A 157 14.14 6.33 5.58
CA TRP A 157 13.26 6.71 4.48
C TRP A 157 13.33 5.78 3.27
N ALA A 158 14.45 5.09 3.05
CA ALA A 158 14.56 4.09 1.99
C ALA A 158 13.63 2.89 2.20
N LYS A 159 13.07 2.73 3.40
CA LYS A 159 12.08 1.70 3.76
C LYS A 159 10.64 2.20 3.80
N ILE A 160 10.38 3.44 3.39
CA ILE A 160 9.05 4.06 3.40
C ILE A 160 8.45 4.07 2.00
N VAL A 161 7.24 3.54 1.87
CA VAL A 161 6.40 3.72 0.70
C VAL A 161 5.05 4.32 1.10
N PHE A 162 4.68 5.43 0.47
CA PHE A 162 3.32 5.97 0.52
C PHE A 162 2.49 5.24 -0.54
N HIS A 163 1.57 4.39 -0.09
CA HIS A 163 0.69 3.68 -1.00
C HIS A 163 -0.40 4.63 -1.55
N CYS A 164 -1.03 4.23 -2.64
CA CYS A 164 -2.13 4.95 -3.28
C CYS A 164 -1.86 6.46 -3.41
N PHE A 165 -0.64 6.81 -3.85
CA PHE A 165 -0.20 8.20 -3.85
C PHE A 165 -1.07 9.06 -4.76
N ALA A 166 -1.87 9.92 -4.16
CA ALA A 166 -2.85 10.77 -4.85
C ALA A 166 -2.47 12.25 -4.86
N GLU A 167 -1.31 12.60 -4.28
CA GLU A 167 -0.78 13.95 -4.25
C GLU A 167 -0.14 14.35 -5.58
N GLY A 168 0.54 15.49 -5.60
CA GLY A 168 1.14 16.04 -6.80
C GLY A 168 2.66 15.93 -6.87
N GLU A 169 3.21 16.65 -7.83
CA GLU A 169 4.65 16.71 -8.10
C GLU A 169 5.45 17.26 -6.90
N ALA A 170 4.92 18.26 -6.19
CA ALA A 170 5.62 18.88 -5.06
C ALA A 170 5.84 17.87 -3.93
N GLU A 171 4.81 17.11 -3.58
CA GLU A 171 4.85 16.09 -2.54
C GLU A 171 5.72 14.90 -2.97
N ALA A 172 5.67 14.49 -4.24
CA ALA A 172 6.57 13.47 -4.78
C ALA A 172 8.05 13.91 -4.64
N LYS A 173 8.38 15.16 -4.93
CA LYS A 173 9.75 15.71 -4.71
C LYS A 173 10.17 15.66 -3.24
N VAL A 174 9.24 15.90 -2.32
CA VAL A 174 9.50 15.79 -0.87
C VAL A 174 9.88 14.37 -0.48
N LEU A 175 9.17 13.35 -0.99
CA LEU A 175 9.50 11.94 -0.76
C LEU A 175 10.85 11.57 -1.37
N MET A 176 11.06 11.95 -2.64
CA MET A 176 12.31 11.65 -3.37
C MET A 176 13.53 12.25 -2.69
N GLY A 177 13.41 13.49 -2.20
CA GLY A 177 14.51 14.17 -1.49
C GLY A 177 14.93 13.48 -0.19
N ARG A 178 14.03 12.69 0.40
CA ARG A 178 14.30 11.89 1.61
C ARG A 178 14.73 10.44 1.30
N GLY A 179 14.54 9.98 0.10
CA GLY A 179 14.79 8.59 -0.28
C GLY A 179 13.55 7.69 -0.25
N GLY A 180 12.39 8.20 0.19
CA GLY A 180 11.12 7.47 0.23
C GLY A 180 10.52 7.21 -1.15
N LEU A 181 9.51 6.36 -1.22
CA LEU A 181 8.82 5.94 -2.43
C LEU A 181 7.33 6.22 -2.36
N ALA A 182 6.71 6.25 -3.53
CA ALA A 182 5.26 6.20 -3.71
C ALA A 182 4.90 5.01 -4.60
N SER A 183 3.73 4.38 -4.36
CA SER A 183 3.11 3.43 -5.26
C SER A 183 1.82 3.99 -5.85
N PHE A 184 1.45 3.51 -7.03
CA PHE A 184 0.41 4.14 -7.83
C PHE A 184 -0.66 3.14 -8.25
N THR A 185 -1.92 3.53 -8.02
CA THR A 185 -3.13 2.74 -8.30
C THR A 185 -3.71 3.04 -9.68
N GLY A 186 -4.88 2.46 -9.95
CA GLY A 186 -5.72 2.76 -11.10
C GLY A 186 -6.08 4.23 -11.28
N ILE A 187 -5.86 5.09 -10.27
CA ILE A 187 -6.02 6.56 -10.37
C ILE A 187 -5.18 7.14 -11.52
N LEU A 188 -4.01 6.57 -11.83
CA LEU A 188 -3.20 6.99 -12.99
C LEU A 188 -4.02 7.06 -14.27
N THR A 189 -4.99 6.16 -14.44
CA THR A 189 -5.82 6.05 -15.66
C THR A 189 -6.96 7.07 -15.72
N TYR A 190 -7.23 7.79 -14.62
CA TYR A 190 -8.38 8.70 -14.55
C TYR A 190 -8.11 10.03 -15.27
N LYS A 191 -9.11 10.52 -16.01
CA LYS A 191 -8.98 11.78 -16.76
C LYS A 191 -8.63 12.97 -15.87
N ASN A 192 -9.19 13.01 -14.67
CA ASN A 192 -9.03 14.10 -13.69
C ASN A 192 -7.85 13.93 -12.72
N ALA A 193 -6.87 13.06 -13.03
CA ALA A 193 -5.69 12.82 -12.21
C ALA A 193 -4.35 13.20 -12.90
N PRO A 194 -4.22 14.39 -13.51
CA PRO A 194 -2.94 14.81 -14.12
C PRO A 194 -1.84 15.03 -13.09
N ASN A 195 -2.19 15.46 -11.87
CA ASN A 195 -1.26 15.62 -10.74
C ASN A 195 -0.60 14.29 -10.35
N VAL A 196 -1.36 13.20 -10.30
CA VAL A 196 -0.83 11.86 -9.95
C VAL A 196 0.13 11.36 -11.05
N ARG A 197 -0.20 11.60 -12.32
CA ARG A 197 0.72 11.30 -13.43
C ARG A 197 2.00 12.14 -13.38
N ALA A 198 1.90 13.41 -12.99
CA ALA A 198 3.08 14.26 -12.78
C ALA A 198 3.95 13.75 -11.64
N ALA A 199 3.35 13.34 -10.51
CA ALA A 199 4.04 12.72 -9.39
C ALA A 199 4.79 11.44 -9.81
N ALA A 200 4.13 10.54 -10.55
CA ALA A 200 4.76 9.32 -11.06
C ALA A 200 5.94 9.62 -11.99
N LYS A 201 5.83 10.63 -12.86
CA LYS A 201 6.94 11.09 -13.72
C LYS A 201 8.11 11.62 -12.91
N VAL A 202 7.85 12.39 -11.86
CA VAL A 202 8.89 12.92 -10.96
C VAL A 202 9.62 11.79 -10.24
N GLN A 203 8.89 10.78 -9.75
CA GLN A 203 9.52 9.63 -9.11
C GLN A 203 10.39 8.84 -10.11
N GLY A 204 9.98 8.78 -11.36
CA GLY A 204 10.68 8.10 -12.43
C GLY A 204 10.45 6.59 -12.45
N LEU A 205 10.60 6.00 -13.64
CA LEU A 205 10.38 4.56 -13.85
C LEU A 205 11.25 3.68 -12.95
N ALA A 206 12.51 4.06 -12.77
CA ALA A 206 13.48 3.29 -11.97
C ALA A 206 13.09 3.12 -10.48
N ARG A 207 12.06 3.82 -10.02
CA ARG A 207 11.56 3.75 -8.63
C ARG A 207 10.04 3.54 -8.57
N LEU A 208 9.40 3.29 -9.71
CA LEU A 208 7.95 3.12 -9.81
C LEU A 208 7.54 1.78 -9.19
N MET A 209 6.48 1.79 -8.41
CA MET A 209 5.70 0.62 -8.03
C MET A 209 4.23 0.84 -8.42
N VAL A 210 3.55 -0.24 -8.77
CA VAL A 210 2.14 -0.25 -9.17
C VAL A 210 1.34 -1.19 -8.30
N GLU A 211 0.09 -0.83 -8.09
CA GLU A 211 -0.82 -1.58 -7.22
C GLU A 211 -2.28 -1.42 -7.69
N THR A 212 -3.16 -2.23 -7.10
CA THR A 212 -4.60 -2.09 -7.35
C THR A 212 -5.33 -1.31 -6.28
N ASP A 213 -4.99 -1.48 -5.03
CA ASP A 213 -5.81 -1.13 -3.87
C ASP A 213 -7.21 -1.79 -3.95
N ALA A 214 -7.25 -3.00 -4.53
CA ALA A 214 -8.51 -3.72 -4.71
C ALA A 214 -9.14 -4.08 -3.34
N PRO A 215 -10.47 -3.95 -3.22
CA PRO A 215 -11.50 -3.82 -4.27
C PRO A 215 -11.79 -2.38 -4.72
N TYR A 216 -11.01 -1.40 -4.31
CA TYR A 216 -11.19 0.03 -4.59
C TYR A 216 -10.46 0.46 -5.87
N LEU A 217 -10.70 1.71 -6.31
CA LEU A 217 -9.90 2.45 -7.31
C LEU A 217 -9.71 1.77 -8.67
N THR A 218 -10.74 1.07 -9.14
CA THR A 218 -10.73 0.33 -10.40
C THR A 218 -10.20 1.17 -11.58
N PRO A 219 -9.17 0.70 -12.31
CA PRO A 219 -8.62 1.41 -13.45
C PRO A 219 -9.57 1.42 -14.66
N MET A 220 -9.34 2.35 -15.60
CA MET A 220 -9.92 2.24 -16.93
C MET A 220 -9.39 0.98 -17.64
N PRO A 221 -10.19 0.28 -18.47
CA PRO A 221 -11.57 0.59 -18.86
C PRO A 221 -12.64 0.05 -17.89
N HIS A 222 -12.24 -0.54 -16.76
CA HIS A 222 -13.16 -1.27 -15.85
C HIS A 222 -13.84 -0.37 -14.81
N ARG A 223 -13.59 0.94 -14.81
CA ARG A 223 -14.14 1.88 -13.84
C ARG A 223 -15.66 1.72 -13.68
N GLY A 224 -16.14 1.74 -12.41
CA GLY A 224 -17.53 1.49 -12.06
C GLY A 224 -17.87 0.04 -11.73
N LYS A 225 -16.89 -0.86 -11.88
CA LYS A 225 -16.97 -2.24 -11.39
C LYS A 225 -16.07 -2.41 -10.16
N PRO A 226 -16.28 -3.44 -9.32
CA PRO A 226 -15.30 -3.80 -8.28
C PRO A 226 -13.91 -4.04 -8.90
N ASN A 227 -12.87 -3.56 -8.20
CA ASN A 227 -11.48 -3.81 -8.59
C ASN A 227 -11.05 -5.21 -8.16
N GLU A 228 -10.01 -5.75 -8.79
CA GLU A 228 -9.34 -7.00 -8.39
C GLU A 228 -7.85 -6.95 -8.77
N PRO A 229 -6.98 -7.77 -8.15
CA PRO A 229 -5.54 -7.78 -8.44
C PRO A 229 -5.17 -7.96 -9.91
N ALA A 230 -5.98 -8.69 -10.70
CA ALA A 230 -5.79 -8.82 -12.13
C ALA A 230 -5.71 -7.47 -12.88
N PHE A 231 -6.36 -6.44 -12.36
CA PHE A 231 -6.42 -5.13 -13.02
C PHE A 231 -5.20 -4.24 -12.78
N VAL A 232 -4.21 -4.69 -11.98
CA VAL A 232 -2.89 -4.02 -11.91
C VAL A 232 -2.25 -3.95 -13.30
N ARG A 233 -2.55 -4.93 -14.16
CA ARG A 233 -2.11 -4.93 -15.56
C ARG A 233 -2.57 -3.69 -16.30
N ASN A 234 -3.83 -3.29 -16.16
CA ASN A 234 -4.37 -2.09 -16.83
C ASN A 234 -3.68 -0.81 -16.34
N THR A 235 -3.37 -0.73 -15.03
CA THR A 235 -2.58 0.37 -14.46
C THR A 235 -1.19 0.41 -15.06
N ALA A 236 -0.52 -0.74 -15.17
CA ALA A 236 0.82 -0.86 -15.74
C ALA A 236 0.86 -0.53 -17.26
N GLU A 237 -0.09 -1.06 -18.04
CA GLU A 237 -0.21 -0.77 -19.47
C GLU A 237 -0.41 0.74 -19.72
N PHE A 238 -1.28 1.37 -18.92
CA PHE A 238 -1.48 2.82 -18.99
C PHE A 238 -0.22 3.59 -18.62
N ALA A 239 0.42 3.23 -17.51
CA ALA A 239 1.65 3.88 -17.06
C ALA A 239 2.76 3.76 -18.11
N ALA A 240 2.94 2.60 -18.69
CA ALA A 240 3.92 2.37 -19.76
C ALA A 240 3.71 3.33 -20.92
N LYS A 241 2.51 3.32 -21.49
CA LYS A 241 2.19 4.06 -22.70
C LYS A 241 2.05 5.57 -22.47
N GLU A 242 1.22 5.96 -21.47
CA GLU A 242 0.74 7.34 -21.35
C GLU A 242 1.59 8.19 -20.36
N VAL A 243 2.33 7.52 -19.44
CA VAL A 243 3.14 8.23 -18.45
C VAL A 243 4.62 8.23 -18.84
N PHE A 244 5.17 7.07 -19.20
CA PHE A 244 6.61 6.91 -19.43
C PHE A 244 7.01 6.78 -20.91
N GLY A 245 6.10 6.42 -21.81
CA GLY A 245 6.40 6.24 -23.24
C GLY A 245 7.30 5.04 -23.52
N VAL A 246 7.18 3.96 -22.72
CA VAL A 246 7.96 2.72 -22.84
C VAL A 246 7.07 1.52 -23.16
N GLY A 247 7.67 0.39 -23.49
CA GLY A 247 6.95 -0.87 -23.68
C GLY A 247 6.41 -1.43 -22.37
N TYR A 248 5.29 -2.17 -22.44
CA TYR A 248 4.71 -2.84 -21.27
C TYR A 248 5.71 -3.78 -20.58
N ASP A 249 6.42 -4.61 -21.35
CA ASP A 249 7.38 -5.57 -20.78
C ASP A 249 8.54 -4.89 -20.05
N GLU A 250 8.99 -3.74 -20.54
CA GLU A 250 10.01 -2.92 -19.87
C GLU A 250 9.47 -2.38 -18.54
N LEU A 251 8.29 -1.78 -18.54
CA LEU A 251 7.68 -1.26 -17.31
C LEU A 251 7.44 -2.39 -16.31
N ALA A 252 6.85 -3.51 -16.75
CA ALA A 252 6.58 -4.66 -15.90
C ALA A 252 7.86 -5.20 -15.24
N ALA A 253 8.95 -5.32 -16.02
CA ALA A 253 10.23 -5.77 -15.48
C ALA A 253 10.79 -4.82 -14.41
N VAL A 254 10.75 -3.52 -14.68
CA VAL A 254 11.30 -2.51 -13.75
C VAL A 254 10.47 -2.40 -12.49
N THR A 255 9.14 -2.30 -12.60
CA THR A 255 8.27 -2.18 -11.42
C THR A 255 8.31 -3.42 -10.54
N THR A 256 8.40 -4.61 -11.13
CA THR A 256 8.57 -5.87 -10.40
C THR A 256 9.91 -5.94 -9.68
N ALA A 257 11.00 -5.53 -10.33
CA ALA A 257 12.31 -5.46 -9.69
C ALA A 257 12.31 -4.47 -8.51
N ASN A 258 11.68 -3.29 -8.68
CA ASN A 258 11.53 -2.30 -7.61
C ASN A 258 10.76 -2.86 -6.42
N ALA A 259 9.62 -3.54 -6.67
CA ALA A 259 8.82 -4.16 -5.63
C ALA A 259 9.60 -5.25 -4.88
N ARG A 260 10.31 -6.14 -5.61
CA ARG A 260 11.17 -7.17 -5.02
C ARG A 260 12.26 -6.57 -4.15
N GLN A 261 12.94 -5.54 -4.63
CA GLN A 261 13.99 -4.86 -3.88
C GLN A 261 13.44 -4.20 -2.61
N PHE A 262 12.29 -3.52 -2.71
CA PHE A 262 11.71 -2.80 -1.58
C PHE A 262 11.21 -3.75 -0.48
N PHE A 263 10.46 -4.79 -0.85
CA PHE A 263 9.84 -5.73 0.09
C PHE A 263 10.74 -6.93 0.44
N GLY A 264 11.88 -7.14 -0.25
CA GLY A 264 12.77 -8.27 0.01
C GLY A 264 12.22 -9.61 -0.49
N LEU A 265 11.54 -9.63 -1.65
CA LEU A 265 10.88 -10.82 -2.23
C LEU A 265 11.79 -11.64 -3.13
#